data_dcd8738391264e5d7ddd1bd9249e8d6f
#
_entry.id   dcd8738391264e5d7ddd1bd9249e8d6f
#
_cell.length_a   1.000
_cell.length_b   1.000
_cell.length_c   1.000
_cell.angle_alpha   90.00
_cell.angle_beta   90.00
_cell.angle_gamma   90.00
#
_symmetry.space_group_name_H-M   'P 1'
#
loop_
_entity.id
_entity.type
_entity.pdbx_description
1 polymer ?
#
loop_
_entity_poly.entity_id
_entity_poly.type
_entity_poly.pdbx_seq_one_letter_code
_entity_poly.pdbx_strand_id
1 'polypeptide(L)'
;MSTTIAQAFVKQFEREVHEAYQRMGSKLRNTVRSKNNVQGASTVFQKVGKGAASTKSRHGAVPVMNLDHTPVECALYDFYAGDWVDRLDELKTNIDERQIIANAGAYALGRKTDELLIAELNKSVNYAGSAADGLTKAKILAAFEMMGEADVPDDGQRYAVVGWKQWSQLLGIEEFASSDYVGTDELPWRGTQAKRWLGTLWLPHSGLTLNGGVRLCHWYHKTAVGHAAGADVKTDITWHGDRAAHFVNNMMSQGAALIDTTGVVTLRCLEG
;
A
#
# COMPACT_ATOMS: atom_id res chain seq x y z
N MET A 1 -1.67 -62.56 23.89
CA MET A 1 -1.99 -61.13 24.00
C MET A 1 -1.52 -60.47 22.73
N SER A 2 -2.42 -59.91 21.98
CA SER A 2 -2.13 -59.27 20.65
C SER A 2 -1.32 -58.00 20.84
N THR A 3 -0.12 -57.99 20.27
CA THR A 3 0.82 -56.82 20.30
C THR A 3 0.52 -55.77 19.22
N THR A 4 -0.63 -55.86 18.58
CA THR A 4 -1.00 -55.03 17.43
C THR A 4 -1.88 -53.80 17.76
N ILE A 5 -2.11 -53.47 19.03
CA ILE A 5 -2.94 -52.33 19.44
C ILE A 5 -2.14 -51.02 19.46
N ALA A 6 -0.81 -51.07 19.39
CA ALA A 6 0.04 -49.87 19.46
C ALA A 6 0.07 -49.00 18.20
N GLN A 7 -0.57 -49.42 17.09
CA GLN A 7 -0.58 -48.67 15.84
C GLN A 7 -1.91 -47.95 15.53
N ALA A 8 -2.92 -48.08 16.41
CA ALA A 8 -4.20 -47.41 16.25
C ALA A 8 -4.31 -46.06 16.97
N PHE A 9 -3.17 -45.37 17.19
CA PHE A 9 -3.25 -43.97 17.61
C PHE A 9 -3.61 -43.13 16.40
N VAL A 10 -4.87 -42.77 16.33
CA VAL A 10 -5.33 -41.71 15.45
C VAL A 10 -4.60 -40.44 15.85
N LYS A 11 -3.76 -39.92 14.98
CA LYS A 11 -3.14 -38.61 15.20
C LYS A 11 -4.27 -37.59 15.26
N GLN A 12 -4.50 -37.03 16.43
CA GLN A 12 -5.42 -35.91 16.59
C GLN A 12 -4.69 -34.71 16.07
N PHE A 13 -5.15 -34.16 14.93
CA PHE A 13 -4.60 -32.94 14.39
C PHE A 13 -5.07 -31.77 15.25
N GLU A 14 -4.16 -30.85 15.49
CA GLU A 14 -4.44 -29.60 16.19
C GLU A 14 -5.50 -28.81 15.40
N ARG A 15 -6.47 -28.24 16.10
CA ARG A 15 -7.59 -27.53 15.47
C ARG A 15 -7.20 -26.11 15.08
N GLU A 16 -6.12 -25.59 15.66
CA GLU A 16 -5.55 -24.31 15.34
C GLU A 16 -4.42 -24.46 14.32
N VAL A 17 -4.60 -23.90 13.13
CA VAL A 17 -3.57 -23.84 12.09
C VAL A 17 -2.78 -22.56 12.25
N HIS A 18 -1.48 -22.70 12.46
CA HIS A 18 -0.59 -21.57 12.34
C HIS A 18 -0.38 -21.24 10.86
N GLU A 19 -1.06 -20.23 10.36
CA GLU A 19 -0.76 -19.67 9.04
C GLU A 19 0.61 -18.99 9.07
N ALA A 20 1.42 -19.23 8.04
CA ALA A 20 2.72 -18.57 7.93
C ALA A 20 2.56 -17.06 8.01
N TYR A 21 3.46 -16.38 8.72
CA TYR A 21 3.43 -14.92 8.84
C TYR A 21 3.42 -14.26 7.48
N GLN A 22 2.36 -13.53 7.19
CA GLN A 22 2.19 -12.80 5.96
C GLN A 22 1.57 -11.43 6.22
N ARG A 23 1.80 -10.48 5.31
CA ARG A 23 1.16 -9.17 5.40
C ARG A 23 -0.34 -9.31 5.09
N MET A 24 -1.16 -8.97 6.07
CA MET A 24 -2.62 -9.03 5.97
C MET A 24 -3.14 -7.79 5.24
N GLY A 25 -3.75 -8.00 4.07
CA GLY A 25 -4.40 -6.96 3.30
C GLY A 25 -3.46 -5.87 2.76
N SER A 26 -4.06 -4.76 2.32
CA SER A 26 -3.34 -3.57 1.84
C SER A 26 -3.15 -2.56 2.97
N LYS A 27 -1.93 -2.02 3.11
CA LYS A 27 -1.60 -0.92 4.02
C LYS A 27 -1.73 0.45 3.36
N LEU A 28 -1.61 0.50 2.03
CA LEU A 28 -1.51 1.77 1.29
C LEU A 28 -2.84 2.22 0.68
N ARG A 29 -3.84 1.35 0.53
CA ARG A 29 -5.12 1.68 -0.11
C ARG A 29 -5.79 2.93 0.48
N ASN A 30 -5.72 3.12 1.80
CA ASN A 30 -6.34 4.25 2.48
C ASN A 30 -5.51 5.55 2.44
N THR A 31 -4.25 5.45 2.00
CA THR A 31 -3.32 6.60 1.92
C THR A 31 -3.36 7.31 0.58
N VAL A 32 -4.16 6.84 -0.36
CA VAL A 32 -4.30 7.35 -1.72
C VAL A 32 -5.74 7.74 -2.03
N ARG A 33 -5.93 8.47 -3.13
CA ARG A 33 -7.27 8.83 -3.62
C ARG A 33 -7.92 7.59 -4.23
N SER A 34 -8.99 7.08 -3.61
CA SER A 34 -9.68 5.87 -4.06
C SER A 34 -10.93 6.20 -4.86
N LYS A 35 -11.18 5.44 -5.92
CA LYS A 35 -12.40 5.44 -6.71
C LYS A 35 -12.90 4.00 -6.81
N ASN A 36 -13.97 3.69 -6.10
CA ASN A 36 -14.55 2.36 -6.03
C ASN A 36 -15.75 2.23 -6.99
N ASN A 37 -16.14 0.98 -7.27
CA ASN A 37 -17.28 0.65 -8.14
C ASN A 37 -17.16 1.22 -9.56
N VAL A 38 -15.96 1.21 -10.11
CA VAL A 38 -15.71 1.65 -11.48
C VAL A 38 -16.30 0.65 -12.45
N GLN A 39 -17.14 1.12 -13.38
CA GLN A 39 -17.68 0.31 -14.46
C GLN A 39 -16.86 0.57 -15.73
N GLY A 40 -16.38 -0.50 -16.37
CA GLY A 40 -15.55 -0.44 -17.56
C GLY A 40 -14.09 -0.83 -17.31
N ALA A 41 -13.30 -0.85 -18.38
CA ALA A 41 -11.90 -1.28 -18.36
C ALA A 41 -10.93 -0.22 -17.82
N SER A 42 -11.36 1.03 -17.73
CA SER A 42 -10.54 2.13 -17.20
C SER A 42 -11.40 3.22 -16.56
N THR A 43 -10.75 4.09 -15.79
CA THR A 43 -11.34 5.32 -15.25
C THR A 43 -10.36 6.45 -15.38
N VAL A 44 -10.86 7.68 -15.30
CA VAL A 44 -10.04 8.88 -15.44
C VAL A 44 -10.03 9.66 -14.12
N PHE A 45 -8.82 10.00 -13.65
CA PHE A 45 -8.61 10.98 -12.60
C PHE A 45 -8.32 12.33 -13.23
N GLN A 46 -8.98 13.40 -12.75
CA GLN A 46 -8.77 14.74 -13.25
C GLN A 46 -7.71 15.45 -12.40
N LYS A 47 -6.71 16.02 -13.07
CA LYS A 47 -5.76 16.99 -12.54
C LYS A 47 -6.08 18.36 -13.15
N VAL A 48 -6.19 19.39 -12.31
CA VAL A 48 -6.40 20.77 -12.73
C VAL A 48 -5.13 21.57 -12.48
N GLY A 49 -4.69 22.34 -13.47
CA GLY A 49 -3.49 23.16 -13.37
C GLY A 49 -3.63 24.31 -12.37
N LYS A 50 -2.51 25.00 -12.09
CA LYS A 50 -2.50 26.20 -11.23
C LYS A 50 -3.02 27.39 -12.02
N GLY A 51 -3.94 28.15 -11.43
CA GLY A 51 -4.43 29.41 -11.99
C GLY A 51 -3.70 30.63 -11.42
N ALA A 52 -3.57 31.68 -12.22
CA ALA A 52 -3.02 32.93 -11.76
C ALA A 52 -4.10 34.03 -11.78
N ALA A 53 -4.13 34.84 -10.73
CA ALA A 53 -4.98 36.01 -10.69
C ALA A 53 -4.38 37.12 -11.54
N SER A 54 -5.24 37.86 -12.26
CA SER A 54 -4.84 39.03 -13.07
C SER A 54 -5.71 40.22 -12.73
N THR A 55 -5.14 41.40 -12.92
CA THR A 55 -5.84 42.66 -12.69
C THR A 55 -6.57 43.12 -13.95
N LYS A 56 -7.68 43.86 -13.81
CA LYS A 56 -8.38 44.52 -14.91
C LYS A 56 -8.45 46.00 -14.71
N SER A 57 -8.58 46.76 -15.79
CA SER A 57 -8.90 48.18 -15.74
C SER A 57 -10.34 48.42 -15.26
N ARG A 58 -10.64 49.66 -14.82
CA ARG A 58 -11.92 50.02 -14.15
C ARG A 58 -13.18 49.62 -14.93
N HIS A 59 -13.17 49.63 -16.23
CA HIS A 59 -14.29 49.24 -17.11
C HIS A 59 -13.92 48.16 -18.12
N GLY A 60 -12.76 47.49 -17.95
CA GLY A 60 -12.32 46.44 -18.83
C GLY A 60 -13.01 45.09 -18.55
N ALA A 61 -12.94 44.19 -19.51
CA ALA A 61 -13.38 42.80 -19.33
C ALA A 61 -12.55 42.08 -18.27
N VAL A 62 -13.15 41.14 -17.56
CA VAL A 62 -12.44 40.27 -16.61
C VAL A 62 -11.56 39.31 -17.42
N PRO A 63 -10.23 39.24 -17.17
CA PRO A 63 -9.36 38.26 -17.82
C PRO A 63 -9.75 36.84 -17.48
N VAL A 64 -9.69 35.96 -18.47
CA VAL A 64 -10.00 34.53 -18.29
C VAL A 64 -8.77 33.83 -17.79
N MET A 65 -8.91 33.01 -16.76
CA MET A 65 -7.80 32.30 -16.10
C MET A 65 -7.31 31.06 -16.87
N ASN A 66 -8.11 30.51 -17.78
CA ASN A 66 -7.80 29.32 -18.62
C ASN A 66 -7.06 28.22 -17.87
N LEU A 67 -7.76 27.49 -16.98
CA LEU A 67 -7.20 26.36 -16.25
C LEU A 67 -7.03 25.17 -17.17
N ASP A 68 -5.83 24.59 -17.19
CA ASP A 68 -5.56 23.33 -17.88
C ASP A 68 -6.16 22.16 -17.13
N HIS A 69 -6.93 21.35 -17.82
CA HIS A 69 -7.48 20.10 -17.30
C HIS A 69 -6.75 18.92 -17.94
N THR A 70 -6.01 18.18 -17.15
CA THR A 70 -5.27 17.00 -17.61
C THR A 70 -5.95 15.72 -17.10
N PRO A 71 -6.52 14.90 -17.99
CA PRO A 71 -7.05 13.60 -17.62
C PRO A 71 -5.91 12.60 -17.45
N VAL A 72 -5.90 11.86 -16.34
CA VAL A 72 -4.97 10.75 -16.09
C VAL A 72 -5.77 9.46 -16.11
N GLU A 73 -5.55 8.62 -17.09
CA GLU A 73 -6.22 7.34 -17.23
C GLU A 73 -5.63 6.30 -16.28
N CYS A 74 -6.51 5.55 -15.64
CA CYS A 74 -6.19 4.41 -14.80
C CYS A 74 -6.88 3.17 -15.35
N ALA A 75 -6.12 2.28 -15.98
CA ALA A 75 -6.61 1.00 -16.46
C ALA A 75 -6.83 0.04 -15.29
N LEU A 76 -7.91 -0.75 -15.36
CA LEU A 76 -8.20 -1.81 -14.40
C LEU A 76 -7.72 -3.15 -14.96
N TYR A 77 -7.18 -3.98 -14.07
CA TYR A 77 -6.75 -5.34 -14.36
C TYR A 77 -7.40 -6.29 -13.38
N ASP A 78 -7.73 -7.49 -13.86
CA ASP A 78 -8.35 -8.52 -13.07
C ASP A 78 -7.28 -9.42 -12.44
N PHE A 79 -7.37 -9.59 -11.13
CA PHE A 79 -6.47 -10.41 -10.33
C PHE A 79 -7.23 -11.53 -9.67
N TYR A 80 -6.66 -12.73 -9.71
CA TYR A 80 -7.22 -13.95 -9.17
C TYR A 80 -6.23 -14.60 -8.20
N ALA A 81 -6.75 -15.13 -7.11
CA ALA A 81 -5.98 -15.91 -6.15
C ALA A 81 -6.88 -17.08 -5.70
N GLY A 82 -6.70 -18.23 -6.33
CA GLY A 82 -7.52 -19.41 -6.06
C GLY A 82 -6.70 -20.67 -5.88
N ASP A 83 -7.26 -21.64 -5.14
CA ASP A 83 -6.66 -22.94 -4.91
C ASP A 83 -7.73 -24.03 -4.78
N TRP A 84 -7.30 -25.28 -4.88
CA TRP A 84 -8.14 -26.47 -4.81
C TRP A 84 -8.12 -27.10 -3.43
N VAL A 85 -9.29 -27.50 -2.94
CA VAL A 85 -9.44 -28.28 -1.70
C VAL A 85 -10.07 -29.63 -2.05
N ASP A 86 -9.29 -30.70 -1.91
CA ASP A 86 -9.79 -32.05 -2.13
C ASP A 86 -10.73 -32.47 -0.99
N ARG A 87 -11.86 -33.05 -1.33
CA ARG A 87 -12.86 -33.47 -0.35
C ARG A 87 -12.37 -34.58 0.58
N LEU A 88 -11.51 -35.49 0.10
CA LEU A 88 -10.98 -36.57 0.93
C LEU A 88 -9.92 -36.06 1.90
N ASP A 89 -9.19 -35.01 1.54
CA ASP A 89 -8.20 -34.38 2.43
C ASP A 89 -8.93 -33.55 3.49
N GLU A 90 -10.01 -32.86 3.15
CA GLU A 90 -10.88 -32.17 4.12
C GLU A 90 -11.46 -33.12 5.18
N LEU A 91 -11.79 -34.38 4.80
CA LEU A 91 -12.26 -35.39 5.75
C LEU A 91 -11.16 -35.94 6.66
N LYS A 92 -9.90 -35.88 6.23
CA LYS A 92 -8.75 -36.36 7.02
C LYS A 92 -8.20 -35.29 7.96
N THR A 93 -8.33 -34.03 7.55
CA THR A 93 -7.91 -32.86 8.33
C THR A 93 -9.13 -32.32 9.09
N ASN A 94 -9.00 -32.12 10.40
CA ASN A 94 -10.08 -31.50 11.21
C ASN A 94 -10.03 -29.96 11.12
N ILE A 95 -9.70 -29.42 9.94
CA ILE A 95 -9.38 -28.02 9.69
C ILE A 95 -10.27 -27.54 8.54
N ASP A 96 -10.80 -26.32 8.63
CA ASP A 96 -11.53 -25.68 7.52
C ASP A 96 -10.54 -25.08 6.51
N GLU A 97 -9.99 -25.93 5.63
CA GLU A 97 -9.03 -25.54 4.59
C GLU A 97 -9.62 -24.49 3.63
N ARG A 98 -10.91 -24.52 3.37
CA ARG A 98 -11.58 -23.57 2.48
C ARG A 98 -11.50 -22.14 3.04
N GLN A 99 -11.70 -21.99 4.36
CA GLN A 99 -11.62 -20.69 5.01
C GLN A 99 -10.16 -20.16 5.03
N ILE A 100 -9.19 -21.05 5.25
CA ILE A 100 -7.77 -20.69 5.24
C ILE A 100 -7.35 -20.19 3.85
N ILE A 101 -7.73 -20.91 2.79
CA ILE A 101 -7.42 -20.52 1.40
C ILE A 101 -8.13 -19.21 1.04
N ALA A 102 -9.38 -19.02 1.46
CA ALA A 102 -10.12 -17.79 1.24
C ALA A 102 -9.40 -16.58 1.88
N ASN A 103 -8.95 -16.71 3.13
CA ASN A 103 -8.19 -15.68 3.83
C ASN A 103 -6.83 -15.40 3.17
N ALA A 104 -6.08 -16.46 2.84
CA ALA A 104 -4.78 -16.33 2.19
C ALA A 104 -4.87 -15.64 0.82
N GLY A 105 -5.91 -15.97 0.04
CA GLY A 105 -6.19 -15.35 -1.25
C GLY A 105 -6.58 -13.87 -1.11
N ALA A 106 -7.44 -13.54 -0.14
CA ALA A 106 -7.79 -12.15 0.15
C ALA A 106 -6.56 -11.31 0.56
N TYR A 107 -5.66 -11.87 1.38
CA TYR A 107 -4.40 -11.22 1.75
C TYR A 107 -3.47 -11.05 0.54
N ALA A 108 -3.40 -12.03 -0.36
CA ALA A 108 -2.61 -11.95 -1.58
C ALA A 108 -3.09 -10.81 -2.49
N LEU A 109 -4.41 -10.66 -2.67
CA LEU A 109 -5.00 -9.57 -3.44
C LEU A 109 -4.73 -8.20 -2.79
N GLY A 110 -4.80 -8.11 -1.46
CA GLY A 110 -4.42 -6.89 -0.73
C GLY A 110 -2.94 -6.53 -0.91
N ARG A 111 -2.03 -7.52 -0.88
CA ARG A 111 -0.60 -7.28 -1.20
C ARG A 111 -0.41 -6.81 -2.64
N LYS A 112 -1.20 -7.32 -3.57
CA LYS A 112 -1.17 -6.88 -4.97
C LYS A 112 -1.60 -5.42 -5.14
N THR A 113 -2.56 -4.94 -4.35
CA THR A 113 -2.92 -3.51 -4.29
C THR A 113 -1.72 -2.65 -3.92
N ASP A 114 -0.97 -3.03 -2.87
CA ASP A 114 0.22 -2.30 -2.45
C ASP A 114 1.32 -2.32 -3.52
N GLU A 115 1.52 -3.45 -4.21
CA GLU A 115 2.49 -3.56 -5.31
C GLU A 115 2.17 -2.60 -6.45
N LEU A 116 0.89 -2.50 -6.85
CA LEU A 116 0.46 -1.57 -7.90
C LEU A 116 0.70 -0.12 -7.49
N LEU A 117 0.38 0.23 -6.25
CA LEU A 117 0.60 1.57 -5.72
C LEU A 117 2.09 1.93 -5.64
N ILE A 118 2.93 1.00 -5.18
CA ILE A 118 4.39 1.18 -5.14
C ILE A 118 4.96 1.30 -6.55
N ALA A 119 4.47 0.52 -7.51
CA ALA A 119 4.90 0.63 -8.90
C ALA A 119 4.60 2.01 -9.51
N GLU A 120 3.44 2.59 -9.18
CA GLU A 120 3.10 3.96 -9.58
C GLU A 120 3.95 5.01 -8.87
N LEU A 121 4.20 4.87 -7.57
CA LEU A 121 5.08 5.77 -6.80
C LEU A 121 6.51 5.75 -7.34
N ASN A 122 7.01 4.61 -7.80
CA ASN A 122 8.34 4.46 -8.41
C ASN A 122 8.52 5.25 -9.73
N LYS A 123 7.41 5.68 -10.37
CA LYS A 123 7.46 6.54 -11.57
C LYS A 123 7.80 7.99 -11.25
N SER A 124 7.82 8.39 -9.96
CA SER A 124 8.24 9.72 -9.56
C SER A 124 9.68 9.98 -9.95
N VAL A 125 9.92 11.16 -10.49
CA VAL A 125 11.25 11.65 -10.89
C VAL A 125 11.88 12.57 -9.84
N ASN A 126 11.16 12.90 -8.77
CA ASN A 126 11.63 13.79 -7.72
C ASN A 126 12.38 12.96 -6.66
N TYR A 127 13.68 13.13 -6.60
CA TYR A 127 14.53 12.40 -5.68
C TYR A 127 15.13 13.33 -4.63
N ALA A 128 14.99 13.01 -3.36
CA ALA A 128 15.63 13.73 -2.26
C ALA A 128 16.84 12.95 -1.73
N GLY A 129 17.94 13.65 -1.58
CA GLY A 129 19.18 13.15 -1.01
C GLY A 129 19.99 12.20 -1.89
N SER A 130 21.18 11.84 -1.42
CA SER A 130 22.10 10.91 -2.08
C SER A 130 21.64 9.45 -1.92
N ALA A 131 21.90 8.60 -2.92
CA ALA A 131 21.68 7.16 -2.82
C ALA A 131 22.79 6.41 -2.02
N ALA A 132 23.84 7.12 -1.60
CA ALA A 132 25.00 6.52 -0.93
C ALA A 132 24.79 6.28 0.58
N ASP A 133 23.77 6.92 1.17
CA ASP A 133 23.54 6.88 2.62
C ASP A 133 22.18 6.25 2.94
N GLY A 134 22.00 5.77 4.18
CA GLY A 134 20.71 5.36 4.72
C GLY A 134 19.72 6.53 4.85
N LEU A 135 18.64 6.36 5.57
CA LEU A 135 17.69 7.43 5.87
C LEU A 135 18.25 8.33 6.97
N THR A 136 18.60 9.58 6.60
CA THR A 136 19.14 10.59 7.52
C THR A 136 18.16 11.74 7.69
N LYS A 137 18.27 12.48 8.80
CA LYS A 137 17.50 13.71 9.04
C LYS A 137 17.65 14.72 7.90
N ALA A 138 18.85 14.88 7.35
CA ALA A 138 19.11 15.80 6.24
C ALA A 138 18.31 15.44 4.98
N LYS A 139 18.17 14.13 4.65
CA LYS A 139 17.34 13.68 3.53
C LYS A 139 15.86 13.97 3.74
N ILE A 140 15.40 13.81 4.97
CA ILE A 140 14.00 14.07 5.33
C ILE A 140 13.70 15.55 5.19
N LEU A 141 14.58 16.42 5.69
CA LEU A 141 14.42 17.86 5.57
C LEU A 141 14.46 18.32 4.10
N ALA A 142 15.37 17.76 3.29
CA ALA A 142 15.41 18.05 1.85
C ALA A 142 14.12 17.63 1.13
N ALA A 143 13.54 16.47 1.48
CA ALA A 143 12.26 16.05 0.92
C ALA A 143 11.10 16.95 1.38
N PHE A 144 11.12 17.38 2.64
CA PHE A 144 10.15 18.32 3.19
C PHE A 144 10.19 19.68 2.47
N GLU A 145 11.40 20.21 2.23
CA GLU A 145 11.63 21.43 1.46
C GLU A 145 11.09 21.31 0.03
N MET A 146 11.42 20.23 -0.68
CA MET A 146 10.89 19.96 -2.03
C MET A 146 9.38 19.93 -2.09
N MET A 147 8.70 19.35 -1.10
CA MET A 147 7.25 19.33 -1.02
C MET A 147 6.67 20.71 -0.72
N GLY A 148 7.35 21.51 0.11
CA GLY A 148 6.98 22.89 0.41
C GLY A 148 7.09 23.79 -0.82
N GLU A 149 8.22 23.74 -1.55
CA GLU A 149 8.45 24.51 -2.78
C GLU A 149 7.48 24.14 -3.89
N ALA A 150 7.01 22.87 -3.92
CA ALA A 150 5.99 22.41 -4.87
C ALA A 150 4.56 22.83 -4.48
N ASP A 151 4.35 23.57 -3.39
CA ASP A 151 3.05 23.94 -2.81
C ASP A 151 2.15 22.72 -2.50
N VAL A 152 2.75 21.58 -2.13
CA VAL A 152 1.97 20.40 -1.72
C VAL A 152 1.24 20.72 -0.41
N PRO A 153 -0.10 20.51 -0.31
CA PRO A 153 -0.85 20.86 0.88
C PRO A 153 -0.33 20.16 2.14
N ASP A 154 -0.31 20.88 3.26
CA ASP A 154 -0.03 20.35 4.59
C ASP A 154 -1.33 20.30 5.41
N ASP A 155 -2.24 19.45 4.96
CA ASP A 155 -3.59 19.25 5.50
C ASP A 155 -3.70 17.97 6.35
N GLY A 156 -2.55 17.39 6.73
CA GLY A 156 -2.47 16.12 7.46
C GLY A 156 -2.72 14.88 6.57
N GLN A 157 -2.81 15.04 5.25
CA GLN A 157 -2.96 13.96 4.28
C GLN A 157 -1.66 13.65 3.51
N ARG A 158 -0.53 13.99 4.12
CA ARG A 158 0.80 13.55 3.66
C ARG A 158 1.12 12.19 4.27
N TYR A 159 1.67 11.31 3.47
CA TYR A 159 2.07 9.96 3.86
C TYR A 159 3.51 9.70 3.46
N ALA A 160 4.25 9.01 4.33
CA ALA A 160 5.60 8.56 4.04
C ALA A 160 5.70 7.05 4.28
N VAL A 161 6.08 6.32 3.25
CA VAL A 161 6.23 4.87 3.29
C VAL A 161 7.71 4.53 3.25
N VAL A 162 8.20 3.86 4.30
CA VAL A 162 9.62 3.54 4.50
C VAL A 162 9.83 2.05 4.74
N GLY A 163 11.01 1.54 4.40
CA GLY A 163 11.38 0.16 4.71
C GLY A 163 11.65 -0.03 6.20
N TRP A 164 11.74 -1.28 6.66
CA TRP A 164 11.98 -1.59 8.06
C TRP A 164 13.36 -1.14 8.56
N LYS A 165 14.39 -1.18 7.71
CA LYS A 165 15.71 -0.66 8.05
C LYS A 165 15.66 0.86 8.22
N GLN A 166 14.97 1.56 7.31
CA GLN A 166 14.76 3.00 7.39
C GLN A 166 13.89 3.38 8.60
N TRP A 167 12.91 2.55 8.97
CA TRP A 167 12.15 2.74 10.19
C TRP A 167 13.02 2.67 11.43
N SER A 168 13.95 1.70 11.49
CA SER A 168 14.95 1.63 12.57
C SER A 168 15.85 2.87 12.61
N GLN A 169 16.23 3.40 11.44
CA GLN A 169 17.02 4.65 11.36
C GLN A 169 16.23 5.86 11.83
N LEU A 170 14.91 5.93 11.55
CA LEU A 170 14.03 6.97 12.08
C LEU A 170 13.95 6.94 13.61
N LEU A 171 13.90 5.77 14.21
CA LEU A 171 13.90 5.61 15.67
C LEU A 171 15.20 6.10 16.31
N GLY A 172 16.30 6.18 15.54
CA GLY A 172 17.57 6.77 15.96
C GLY A 172 17.62 8.31 15.88
N ILE A 173 16.59 8.94 15.30
CA ILE A 173 16.49 10.41 15.24
C ILE A 173 15.77 10.90 16.50
N GLU A 174 16.45 11.73 17.31
CA GLU A 174 15.94 12.18 18.60
C GLU A 174 14.57 12.88 18.47
N GLU A 175 14.40 13.76 17.50
CA GLU A 175 13.16 14.51 17.28
C GLU A 175 12.00 13.62 16.81
N PHE A 176 12.30 12.45 16.27
CA PHE A 176 11.29 11.45 15.94
C PHE A 176 10.97 10.56 17.14
N ALA A 177 11.95 10.24 17.98
CA ALA A 177 11.83 9.26 19.06
C ALA A 177 11.38 9.88 20.39
N SER A 178 11.76 11.14 20.68
CA SER A 178 11.52 11.77 21.98
C SER A 178 10.08 12.24 22.16
N SER A 179 9.54 11.99 23.36
CA SER A 179 8.22 12.47 23.79
C SER A 179 8.15 14.00 23.91
N ASP A 180 9.28 14.66 24.15
CA ASP A 180 9.33 16.12 24.31
C ASP A 180 9.00 16.85 23.01
N TYR A 181 9.28 16.20 21.85
CA TYR A 181 8.99 16.75 20.52
C TYR A 181 7.66 16.27 19.91
N VAL A 182 7.13 15.13 20.34
CA VAL A 182 5.99 14.46 19.67
C VAL A 182 4.76 14.32 20.56
N GLY A 183 4.93 14.53 21.88
CA GLY A 183 3.86 14.29 22.87
C GLY A 183 3.78 12.82 23.33
N THR A 184 3.16 12.60 24.48
CA THR A 184 3.13 11.30 25.17
C THR A 184 2.30 10.22 24.48
N ASP A 185 1.32 10.61 23.67
CA ASP A 185 0.37 9.65 23.05
C ASP A 185 0.89 8.98 21.77
N GLU A 186 1.96 9.53 21.17
CA GLU A 186 2.51 9.06 19.90
C GLU A 186 3.91 8.45 20.00
N LEU A 187 4.29 7.92 21.16
CA LEU A 187 5.63 7.33 21.36
C LEU A 187 5.84 6.11 20.45
N PRO A 188 6.96 6.04 19.70
CA PRO A 188 7.24 4.97 18.74
C PRO A 188 7.43 3.58 19.40
N TRP A 189 7.68 3.54 20.69
CA TRP A 189 7.89 2.31 21.47
C TRP A 189 6.59 1.54 21.77
N ARG A 190 5.42 2.13 21.54
CA ARG A 190 4.13 1.45 21.72
C ARG A 190 3.72 0.56 20.55
N GLY A 191 4.63 0.26 19.67
CA GLY A 191 4.43 -0.66 18.55
C GLY A 191 4.99 -0.13 17.24
N THR A 192 4.98 -0.97 16.22
CA THR A 192 5.44 -0.68 14.84
C THR A 192 4.34 -0.06 13.98
N GLN A 193 3.39 0.62 14.61
CA GLN A 193 2.28 1.27 13.90
C GLN A 193 2.74 2.61 13.32
N ALA A 194 1.91 3.12 12.41
CA ALA A 194 2.12 4.43 11.81
C ALA A 194 2.27 5.53 12.86
N LYS A 195 3.19 6.47 12.62
CA LYS A 195 3.45 7.62 13.49
C LYS A 195 3.35 8.92 12.71
N ARG A 196 2.81 9.95 13.34
CA ARG A 196 2.78 11.31 12.77
C ARG A 196 4.04 12.09 13.16
N TRP A 197 4.70 12.67 12.16
CA TRP A 197 5.83 13.57 12.32
C TRP A 197 5.93 14.49 11.10
N LEU A 198 6.25 15.76 11.29
CA LEU A 198 6.27 16.79 10.23
C LEU A 198 4.98 16.83 9.41
N GLY A 199 3.81 16.83 10.07
CA GLY A 199 2.52 16.84 9.39
C GLY A 199 2.19 15.57 8.57
N THR A 200 3.06 14.57 8.61
CA THR A 200 3.02 13.36 7.77
C THR A 200 2.81 12.11 8.60
N LEU A 201 2.04 11.18 8.08
CA LEU A 201 1.90 9.84 8.65
C LEU A 201 2.96 8.90 8.06
N TRP A 202 3.88 8.45 8.90
CA TRP A 202 4.95 7.53 8.53
C TRP A 202 4.53 6.08 8.72
N LEU A 203 4.74 5.25 7.71
CA LEU A 203 4.29 3.85 7.66
C LEU A 203 5.44 2.93 7.31
N PRO A 204 5.77 1.91 8.14
CA PRO A 204 6.72 0.88 7.75
C PRO A 204 6.07 -0.12 6.78
N HIS A 205 6.75 -0.43 5.68
CA HIS A 205 6.29 -1.34 4.65
C HIS A 205 7.41 -2.25 4.14
N SER A 206 7.13 -3.57 4.07
CA SER A 206 8.12 -4.57 3.66
C SER A 206 8.27 -4.76 2.15
N GLY A 207 7.26 -4.35 1.38
CA GLY A 207 7.19 -4.57 -0.07
C GLY A 207 7.75 -3.42 -0.92
N LEU A 208 8.50 -2.47 -0.34
CA LEU A 208 9.13 -1.39 -1.11
C LEU A 208 10.23 -1.93 -2.02
N THR A 209 10.39 -1.31 -3.18
CA THR A 209 11.37 -1.71 -4.18
C THR A 209 12.80 -1.52 -3.68
N LEU A 210 13.60 -2.59 -3.79
CA LEU A 210 15.04 -2.58 -3.56
C LEU A 210 15.74 -2.71 -4.91
N ASN A 211 16.53 -1.72 -5.29
CA ASN A 211 17.27 -1.71 -6.54
C ASN A 211 18.76 -1.49 -6.29
N GLY A 212 19.59 -2.47 -6.58
CA GLY A 212 21.04 -2.38 -6.37
C GLY A 212 21.46 -2.05 -4.93
N GLY A 213 20.74 -2.55 -3.92
CA GLY A 213 21.00 -2.25 -2.52
C GLY A 213 20.41 -0.91 -2.04
N VAL A 214 19.72 -0.18 -2.91
CA VAL A 214 19.04 1.09 -2.58
C VAL A 214 17.54 0.86 -2.45
N ARG A 215 17.00 1.12 -1.27
CA ARG A 215 15.56 1.08 -1.01
C ARG A 215 14.93 2.39 -1.43
N LEU A 216 13.84 2.29 -2.22
CA LEU A 216 13.03 3.44 -2.60
C LEU A 216 11.93 3.65 -1.57
N CYS A 217 12.05 4.71 -0.79
CA CYS A 217 11.03 5.16 0.14
C CYS A 217 10.29 6.35 -0.47
N HIS A 218 8.98 6.45 -0.23
CA HIS A 218 8.15 7.44 -0.90
C HIS A 218 7.45 8.33 0.12
N TRP A 219 7.52 9.64 -0.11
CA TRP A 219 6.77 10.64 0.60
C TRP A 219 5.81 11.31 -0.39
N TYR A 220 4.53 11.26 -0.12
CA TYR A 220 3.52 11.73 -1.06
C TYR A 220 2.28 12.29 -0.37
N HIS A 221 1.53 13.09 -1.11
CA HIS A 221 0.22 13.56 -0.72
C HIS A 221 -0.87 12.63 -1.27
N LYS A 222 -1.95 12.43 -0.51
CA LYS A 222 -3.07 11.53 -0.86
C LYS A 222 -3.62 11.71 -2.26
N THR A 223 -3.71 12.95 -2.74
CA THR A 223 -4.27 13.28 -4.06
C THR A 223 -3.31 13.02 -5.22
N ALA A 224 -2.02 12.81 -4.93
CA ALA A 224 -1.00 12.60 -5.95
C ALA A 224 -1.08 11.23 -6.62
N VAL A 225 -1.66 10.23 -5.93
CA VAL A 225 -1.80 8.85 -6.44
C VAL A 225 -3.25 8.44 -6.36
N GLY A 226 -3.74 7.80 -7.42
CA GLY A 226 -5.08 7.24 -7.52
C GLY A 226 -5.08 5.73 -7.48
N HIS A 227 -6.05 5.16 -6.79
CA HIS A 227 -6.40 3.74 -6.83
C HIS A 227 -7.83 3.60 -7.33
N ALA A 228 -8.05 2.76 -8.34
CA ALA A 228 -9.36 2.45 -8.87
C ALA A 228 -9.69 0.98 -8.61
N ALA A 229 -10.90 0.70 -8.15
CA ALA A 229 -11.42 -0.65 -7.99
C ALA A 229 -12.76 -0.78 -8.72
N GLY A 230 -12.84 -1.74 -9.64
CA GLY A 230 -14.10 -2.11 -10.31
C GLY A 230 -14.93 -3.01 -9.42
N ALA A 231 -14.31 -4.02 -8.83
CA ALA A 231 -14.91 -4.90 -7.84
C ALA A 231 -13.93 -5.07 -6.67
N ASP A 232 -14.44 -4.99 -5.45
CA ASP A 232 -13.69 -5.39 -4.26
C ASP A 232 -13.50 -6.91 -4.24
N VAL A 233 -12.68 -7.40 -3.30
CA VAL A 233 -12.43 -8.83 -3.16
C VAL A 233 -13.74 -9.59 -3.03
N LYS A 234 -13.96 -10.51 -3.96
CA LYS A 234 -15.05 -11.48 -3.94
C LYS A 234 -14.47 -12.87 -3.85
N THR A 235 -14.99 -13.66 -2.93
CA THR A 235 -14.64 -15.07 -2.78
C THR A 235 -15.79 -15.91 -3.31
N ASP A 236 -15.48 -16.85 -4.20
CA ASP A 236 -16.40 -17.83 -4.73
C ASP A 236 -15.87 -19.23 -4.44
N ILE A 237 -16.74 -20.11 -3.94
CA ILE A 237 -16.40 -21.50 -3.61
C ILE A 237 -17.29 -22.40 -4.43
N THR A 238 -16.73 -23.07 -5.43
CA THR A 238 -17.46 -23.90 -6.38
C THR A 238 -17.03 -25.36 -6.28
N TRP A 239 -18.01 -26.28 -6.27
CA TRP A 239 -17.74 -27.71 -6.34
C TRP A 239 -17.50 -28.16 -7.78
N HIS A 240 -16.42 -28.89 -8.01
CA HIS A 240 -16.07 -29.50 -9.28
C HIS A 240 -16.12 -31.03 -9.18
N GLY A 241 -17.17 -31.62 -9.73
CA GLY A 241 -17.39 -33.07 -9.64
C GLY A 241 -16.37 -33.90 -10.44
N ASP A 242 -15.81 -33.34 -11.51
CA ASP A 242 -14.75 -33.93 -12.33
C ASP A 242 -13.41 -34.08 -11.59
N ARG A 243 -13.20 -33.25 -10.57
CA ARG A 243 -11.98 -33.22 -9.73
C ARG A 243 -12.22 -33.70 -8.30
N ALA A 244 -13.49 -33.98 -7.93
CA ALA A 244 -13.90 -34.28 -6.56
C ALA A 244 -13.38 -33.29 -5.52
N ALA A 245 -13.26 -32.01 -5.90
CA ALA A 245 -12.66 -30.95 -5.11
C ALA A 245 -13.47 -29.66 -5.17
N HIS A 246 -13.34 -28.82 -4.14
CA HIS A 246 -13.80 -27.45 -4.15
C HIS A 246 -12.73 -26.54 -4.71
N PHE A 247 -13.11 -25.61 -5.58
CA PHE A 247 -12.25 -24.50 -6.00
C PHE A 247 -12.64 -23.25 -5.24
N VAL A 248 -11.72 -22.75 -4.44
CA VAL A 248 -11.85 -21.47 -3.72
C VAL A 248 -11.17 -20.41 -4.54
N ASN A 249 -11.92 -19.47 -5.09
CA ASN A 249 -11.41 -18.41 -5.95
C ASN A 249 -11.68 -17.04 -5.32
N ASN A 250 -10.62 -16.28 -5.11
CA ASN A 250 -10.70 -14.87 -4.74
C ASN A 250 -10.39 -14.03 -5.97
N MET A 251 -11.23 -13.06 -6.27
CA MET A 251 -11.09 -12.21 -7.45
C MET A 251 -11.26 -10.74 -7.08
N MET A 252 -10.53 -9.86 -7.77
CA MET A 252 -10.57 -8.42 -7.61
C MET A 252 -10.18 -7.72 -8.90
N SER A 253 -10.92 -6.68 -9.29
CA SER A 253 -10.58 -5.82 -10.43
C SER A 253 -10.08 -4.48 -9.92
N GLN A 254 -8.82 -4.11 -10.22
CA GLN A 254 -8.20 -2.91 -9.68
C GLN A 254 -7.09 -2.34 -10.56
N GLY A 255 -6.79 -1.07 -10.35
CA GLY A 255 -5.69 -0.37 -10.99
C GLY A 255 -5.16 0.77 -10.13
N ALA A 256 -3.99 1.27 -10.46
CA ALA A 256 -3.40 2.45 -9.84
C ALA A 256 -2.87 3.40 -10.92
N ALA A 257 -2.78 4.68 -10.60
CA ALA A 257 -2.21 5.69 -11.50
C ALA A 257 -1.56 6.81 -10.68
N LEU A 258 -0.39 7.27 -11.13
CA LEU A 258 0.26 8.47 -10.62
C LEU A 258 -0.42 9.71 -11.25
N ILE A 259 -1.17 10.48 -10.45
CA ILE A 259 -1.95 11.63 -10.92
C ILE A 259 -1.06 12.87 -11.01
N ASP A 260 -0.25 13.12 -9.98
CA ASP A 260 0.63 14.27 -9.92
C ASP A 260 2.02 13.92 -9.42
N THR A 261 3.00 14.00 -10.31
CA THR A 261 4.41 13.72 -9.99
C THR A 261 4.99 14.73 -9.00
N THR A 262 4.50 15.97 -8.96
CA THR A 262 5.01 17.01 -8.05
C THR A 262 4.66 16.74 -6.59
N GLY A 263 3.56 16.00 -6.36
CA GLY A 263 3.12 15.60 -5.02
C GLY A 263 3.79 14.33 -4.50
N VAL A 264 4.81 13.81 -5.17
CA VAL A 264 5.55 12.58 -4.76
C VAL A 264 7.04 12.84 -4.76
N VAL A 265 7.70 12.59 -3.64
CA VAL A 265 9.16 12.66 -3.48
C VAL A 265 9.69 11.28 -3.08
N THR A 266 10.69 10.80 -3.77
CA THR A 266 11.33 9.51 -3.51
C THR A 266 12.65 9.71 -2.77
N LEU A 267 12.77 9.10 -1.60
CA LEU A 267 13.97 9.03 -0.77
C LEU A 267 14.74 7.76 -1.13
N ARG A 268 15.94 7.91 -1.66
CA ARG A 268 16.82 6.78 -1.98
C ARG A 268 17.70 6.47 -0.78
N CYS A 269 17.55 5.27 -0.21
CA CYS A 269 18.22 4.88 1.02
C CYS A 269 19.05 3.62 0.79
N LEU A 270 20.37 3.70 1.01
CA LEU A 270 21.25 2.54 0.94
C LEU A 270 20.95 1.56 2.07
N GLU A 271 20.80 0.31 1.71
CA GLU A 271 20.68 -0.83 2.64
C GLU A 271 21.99 -1.65 2.57
N GLY A 272 23.09 -1.09 3.02
CA GLY A 272 24.35 -1.81 3.14
C GLY A 272 24.40 -2.74 4.34
#